data_6b93fdeb7e545dbb1c2cec6a163312b0
#
_entry.id   6b93fdeb7e545dbb1c2cec6a163312b0
#
_cell.length_a   1.000
_cell.length_b   1.000
_cell.length_c   1.000
_cell.angle_alpha   90.00
_cell.angle_beta   90.00
_cell.angle_gamma   90.00
#
_symmetry.space_group_name_H-M   'P 1'
#
loop_
_entity.id
_entity.type
_entity.pdbx_description
1 polymer ?
#
loop_
_entity_poly.entity_id
_entity_poly.type
_entity_poly.pdbx_seq_one_letter_code
_entity_poly.pdbx_strand_id
1 'polypeptide(L)'
;MPFMTPDLSRLLLYLGIGLISFSVIIGLVANKIRNSFKPFSKKAIWYLLASMAVFALTGFFIAAGFFLAYSKYFIFFQVLFLLYGCLHIYLMQRKMDWGKDKQSFWPDLIFTIVIMLAGAICFVLTYRVVNREGLELSMMTAALFFIIPLFVWHTFHTAMAIPPKVFNQWYYPVHEPMEDPDENKLKNMLLISFEFQKNGQDTYFTNFRAKAPVDMELGELFYYFINDYNERHPQGQIHFSNGTGKPYGWMFYKKPKWYTILTTYMDSDKTIFLNRIRENDVIVCSRVIEN
;
A
#
# COMPACT_ATOMS: atom_id res chain seq x y z
N MET A 1 46.85 8.26 -17.21
CA MET A 1 46.58 7.03 -16.43
C MET A 1 46.26 5.89 -17.37
N PRO A 2 46.59 4.62 -17.07
CA PRO A 2 46.23 3.49 -17.89
C PRO A 2 44.71 3.40 -18.03
N PHE A 3 44.24 2.92 -19.18
CA PHE A 3 42.79 2.77 -19.44
C PHE A 3 42.08 1.88 -18.42
N MET A 4 42.79 0.81 -18.00
CA MET A 4 42.30 -0.12 -16.95
C MET A 4 43.22 -0.03 -15.73
N THR A 5 42.66 0.32 -14.59
CA THR A 5 43.36 0.17 -13.29
C THR A 5 43.18 -1.27 -12.80
N PRO A 6 44.08 -1.82 -11.99
CA PRO A 6 43.97 -3.14 -11.42
C PRO A 6 42.64 -3.35 -10.65
N ASP A 7 42.22 -2.31 -9.93
CA ASP A 7 40.98 -2.36 -9.13
C ASP A 7 39.71 -2.37 -10.02
N LEU A 8 39.71 -1.59 -11.10
CA LEU A 8 38.62 -1.58 -12.08
C LEU A 8 38.54 -2.94 -12.79
N SER A 9 39.67 -3.49 -13.22
CA SER A 9 39.67 -4.81 -13.89
C SER A 9 39.18 -5.93 -12.98
N ARG A 10 39.58 -5.94 -11.72
CA ARG A 10 39.07 -6.88 -10.71
C ARG A 10 37.57 -6.73 -10.49
N LEU A 11 37.07 -5.52 -10.32
CA LEU A 11 35.67 -5.27 -10.14
C LEU A 11 34.83 -5.73 -11.33
N LEU A 12 35.23 -5.38 -12.56
CA LEU A 12 34.54 -5.82 -13.77
C LEU A 12 34.52 -7.34 -13.90
N LEU A 13 35.63 -7.99 -13.50
CA LEU A 13 35.70 -9.46 -13.46
C LEU A 13 34.72 -10.02 -12.44
N TYR A 14 34.65 -9.49 -11.22
CA TYR A 14 33.68 -9.94 -10.20
C TYR A 14 32.23 -9.69 -10.61
N LEU A 15 31.94 -8.52 -11.19
CA LEU A 15 30.60 -8.22 -11.72
C LEU A 15 30.22 -9.15 -12.86
N GLY A 16 31.19 -9.46 -13.76
CA GLY A 16 30.98 -10.40 -14.87
C GLY A 16 30.70 -11.83 -14.37
N ILE A 17 31.51 -12.31 -13.42
CA ILE A 17 31.30 -13.63 -12.78
C ILE A 17 29.95 -13.65 -12.05
N GLY A 18 29.64 -12.59 -11.30
CA GLY A 18 28.37 -12.46 -10.59
C GLY A 18 27.17 -12.49 -11.55
N LEU A 19 27.25 -11.80 -12.67
CA LEU A 19 26.21 -11.77 -13.70
C LEU A 19 26.01 -13.14 -14.33
N ILE A 20 27.10 -13.85 -14.67
CA ILE A 20 27.06 -15.20 -15.25
C ILE A 20 26.43 -16.17 -14.24
N SER A 21 26.93 -16.18 -13.00
CA SER A 21 26.43 -17.05 -11.94
C SER A 21 24.95 -16.82 -11.67
N PHE A 22 24.54 -15.54 -11.61
CA PHE A 22 23.15 -15.15 -11.40
C PHE A 22 22.27 -15.58 -12.62
N SER A 23 22.76 -15.45 -13.85
CA SER A 23 22.06 -15.89 -15.05
C SER A 23 21.86 -17.41 -15.08
N VAL A 24 22.84 -18.18 -14.62
CA VAL A 24 22.72 -19.65 -14.49
C VAL A 24 21.66 -20.02 -13.44
N ILE A 25 21.69 -19.39 -12.27
CA ILE A 25 20.68 -19.59 -11.22
C ILE A 25 19.28 -19.26 -11.75
N ILE A 26 19.13 -18.17 -12.47
CA ILE A 26 17.85 -17.81 -13.12
C ILE A 26 17.40 -18.91 -14.07
N GLY A 27 18.28 -19.43 -14.92
CA GLY A 27 17.97 -20.52 -15.84
C GLY A 27 17.45 -21.77 -15.15
N LEU A 28 18.07 -22.14 -14.03
CA LEU A 28 17.69 -23.31 -13.24
C LEU A 28 16.34 -23.11 -12.49
N VAL A 29 16.05 -21.91 -12.06
CA VAL A 29 14.89 -21.61 -11.21
C VAL A 29 13.71 -21.05 -12.02
N ALA A 30 13.94 -20.58 -13.25
CA ALA A 30 12.92 -19.94 -14.09
C ALA A 30 11.64 -20.79 -14.24
N ASN A 31 11.79 -22.09 -14.51
CA ASN A 31 10.67 -23.02 -14.64
C ASN A 31 9.94 -23.27 -13.32
N LYS A 32 10.63 -23.11 -12.19
CA LYS A 32 10.07 -23.31 -10.85
C LYS A 32 9.35 -22.06 -10.33
N ILE A 33 9.78 -20.88 -10.76
CA ILE A 33 9.17 -19.60 -10.34
C ILE A 33 7.83 -19.41 -11.04
N ARG A 34 7.79 -19.65 -12.38
CA ARG A 34 6.56 -19.44 -13.16
C ARG A 34 6.71 -20.01 -14.57
N ASN A 35 5.69 -20.71 -15.05
CA ASN A 35 5.66 -21.29 -16.41
C ASN A 35 5.76 -20.23 -17.52
N SER A 36 5.29 -19.01 -17.28
CA SER A 36 5.32 -17.89 -18.25
C SER A 36 6.63 -17.09 -18.24
N PHE A 37 7.51 -17.28 -17.22
CA PHE A 37 8.76 -16.56 -17.11
C PHE A 37 9.80 -17.12 -18.07
N LYS A 38 10.06 -16.41 -19.16
CA LYS A 38 11.04 -16.78 -20.20
C LYS A 38 12.09 -15.69 -20.34
N PRO A 39 13.07 -15.60 -19.41
CA PRO A 39 14.06 -14.52 -19.40
C PRO A 39 15.01 -14.55 -20.60
N PHE A 40 15.16 -15.70 -21.27
CA PHE A 40 15.98 -15.89 -22.45
C PHE A 40 15.17 -15.92 -23.76
N SER A 41 13.92 -15.43 -23.74
CA SER A 41 13.15 -15.26 -24.96
C SER A 41 13.81 -14.23 -25.89
N LYS A 42 13.61 -14.33 -27.21
CA LYS A 42 14.15 -13.36 -28.17
C LYS A 42 13.77 -11.92 -27.80
N LYS A 43 12.54 -11.68 -27.34
CA LYS A 43 12.07 -10.35 -26.91
C LYS A 43 12.86 -9.84 -25.69
N ALA A 44 13.09 -10.70 -24.69
CA ALA A 44 13.82 -10.34 -23.48
C ALA A 44 15.30 -10.05 -23.78
N ILE A 45 15.94 -10.84 -24.65
CA ILE A 45 17.33 -10.62 -25.05
C ILE A 45 17.48 -9.29 -25.80
N TRP A 46 16.62 -9.00 -26.78
CA TRP A 46 16.65 -7.72 -27.50
C TRP A 46 16.40 -6.53 -26.58
N TYR A 47 15.49 -6.70 -25.61
CA TYR A 47 15.24 -5.68 -24.61
C TYR A 47 16.46 -5.45 -23.71
N LEU A 48 17.12 -6.51 -23.26
CA LEU A 48 18.36 -6.43 -22.48
C LEU A 48 19.44 -5.68 -23.25
N LEU A 49 19.68 -6.03 -24.51
CA LEU A 49 20.68 -5.37 -25.36
C LEU A 49 20.37 -3.87 -25.57
N ALA A 50 19.10 -3.53 -25.82
CA ALA A 50 18.67 -2.14 -25.92
C ALA A 50 18.90 -1.37 -24.60
N SER A 51 18.58 -2.00 -23.46
CA SER A 51 18.82 -1.39 -22.15
C SER A 51 20.31 -1.18 -21.87
N MET A 52 21.16 -2.16 -22.20
CA MET A 52 22.62 -2.03 -22.10
C MET A 52 23.15 -0.86 -22.94
N ALA A 53 22.63 -0.69 -24.16
CA ALA A 53 23.00 0.44 -25.03
C ALA A 53 22.60 1.80 -24.41
N VAL A 54 21.41 1.89 -23.79
CA VAL A 54 20.95 3.11 -23.09
C VAL A 54 21.89 3.44 -21.91
N PHE A 55 22.25 2.44 -21.10
CA PHE A 55 23.19 2.63 -19.99
C PHE A 55 24.59 3.04 -20.50
N ALA A 56 25.05 2.42 -21.60
CA ALA A 56 26.33 2.79 -22.22
C ALA A 56 26.32 4.26 -22.69
N LEU A 57 25.26 4.69 -23.38
CA LEU A 57 25.12 6.09 -23.82
C LEU A 57 25.10 7.07 -22.64
N THR A 58 24.56 6.66 -21.51
CA THR A 58 24.57 7.50 -20.28
C THR A 58 25.99 7.84 -19.84
N GLY A 59 26.95 6.93 -19.99
CA GLY A 59 28.36 7.17 -19.62
C GLY A 59 29.00 8.32 -20.38
N PHE A 60 28.54 8.63 -21.60
CA PHE A 60 29.07 9.73 -22.39
C PHE A 60 28.62 11.12 -21.94
N PHE A 61 27.56 11.24 -21.09
CA PHE A 61 27.11 12.56 -20.64
C PHE A 61 28.16 13.36 -19.87
N ILE A 62 29.15 12.69 -19.27
CA ILE A 62 30.24 13.41 -18.60
C ILE A 62 31.09 14.22 -19.59
N ALA A 63 31.19 13.78 -20.85
CA ALA A 63 31.92 14.52 -21.90
C ALA A 63 31.26 15.86 -22.25
N ALA A 64 29.97 15.99 -22.02
CA ALA A 64 29.22 17.20 -22.35
C ALA A 64 29.55 18.40 -21.44
N GLY A 65 30.28 18.19 -20.33
CA GLY A 65 30.77 19.28 -19.48
C GLY A 65 29.64 20.09 -18.81
N PHE A 66 28.45 19.52 -18.61
CA PHE A 66 27.29 20.25 -18.05
C PHE A 66 27.53 20.76 -16.62
N PHE A 67 28.35 20.10 -15.85
CA PHE A 67 28.59 20.45 -14.47
C PHE A 67 30.09 20.56 -14.16
N LEU A 68 30.46 21.53 -13.30
CA LEU A 68 31.83 21.71 -12.84
C LEU A 68 32.22 20.73 -11.73
N ALA A 69 31.23 20.20 -10.98
CA ALA A 69 31.47 19.34 -9.83
C ALA A 69 30.96 17.91 -10.09
N TYR A 70 31.76 16.90 -9.75
CA TYR A 70 31.42 15.48 -9.87
C TYR A 70 30.21 15.09 -9.02
N SER A 71 29.97 15.75 -7.87
CA SER A 71 28.78 15.53 -7.06
C SER A 71 27.47 15.84 -7.81
N LYS A 72 27.47 16.86 -8.66
CA LYS A 72 26.31 17.21 -9.50
C LYS A 72 26.06 16.16 -10.60
N TYR A 73 27.12 15.62 -11.19
CA TYR A 73 27.01 14.48 -12.12
C TYR A 73 26.45 13.25 -11.43
N PHE A 74 26.86 12.98 -10.19
CA PHE A 74 26.33 11.85 -9.42
C PHE A 74 24.81 11.97 -9.22
N ILE A 75 24.32 13.13 -8.78
CA ILE A 75 22.89 13.40 -8.62
C ILE A 75 22.17 13.30 -9.98
N PHE A 76 22.77 13.84 -11.03
CA PHE A 76 22.21 13.75 -12.38
C PHE A 76 22.03 12.28 -12.83
N PHE A 77 23.03 11.43 -12.63
CA PHE A 77 22.93 10.01 -12.95
C PHE A 77 21.91 9.28 -12.08
N GLN A 78 21.79 9.62 -10.80
CA GLN A 78 20.72 9.06 -9.93
C GLN A 78 19.33 9.37 -10.49
N VAL A 79 19.06 10.61 -10.85
CA VAL A 79 17.79 11.03 -11.43
C VAL A 79 17.56 10.33 -12.78
N LEU A 80 18.58 10.26 -13.62
CA LEU A 80 18.48 9.63 -14.93
C LEU A 80 18.22 8.13 -14.84
N PHE A 81 18.90 7.40 -13.94
CA PHE A 81 18.65 5.98 -13.70
C PHE A 81 17.29 5.73 -13.06
N LEU A 82 16.81 6.63 -12.20
CA LEU A 82 15.45 6.56 -11.67
C LEU A 82 14.41 6.67 -12.81
N LEU A 83 14.58 7.62 -13.73
CA LEU A 83 13.71 7.77 -14.89
C LEU A 83 13.76 6.55 -15.82
N TYR A 84 14.95 5.98 -16.02
CA TYR A 84 15.10 4.73 -16.78
C TYR A 84 14.41 3.57 -16.07
N GLY A 85 14.44 3.51 -14.75
CA GLY A 85 13.71 2.54 -13.96
C GLY A 85 12.19 2.66 -14.14
N CYS A 86 11.65 3.87 -14.14
CA CYS A 86 10.23 4.11 -14.44
C CYS A 86 9.85 3.63 -15.84
N LEU A 87 10.66 4.00 -16.83
CA LEU A 87 10.47 3.57 -18.23
C LEU A 87 10.58 2.04 -18.35
N HIS A 88 11.56 1.44 -17.66
CA HIS A 88 11.76 0.00 -17.64
C HIS A 88 10.52 -0.74 -17.14
N ILE A 89 9.96 -0.34 -15.99
CA ILE A 89 8.74 -0.95 -15.45
C ILE A 89 7.58 -0.82 -16.43
N TYR A 90 7.37 0.38 -16.97
CA TYR A 90 6.33 0.61 -17.97
C TYR A 90 6.46 -0.31 -19.20
N LEU A 91 7.66 -0.42 -19.76
CA LEU A 91 7.92 -1.25 -20.94
C LEU A 91 7.85 -2.76 -20.62
N MET A 92 8.35 -3.17 -19.45
CA MET A 92 8.32 -4.56 -19.00
C MET A 92 6.88 -5.04 -18.85
N GLN A 93 6.03 -4.27 -18.16
CA GLN A 93 4.62 -4.58 -17.99
C GLN A 93 3.86 -4.68 -19.31
N ARG A 94 4.26 -3.91 -20.31
CA ARG A 94 3.58 -3.87 -21.61
C ARG A 94 4.09 -4.90 -22.62
N LYS A 95 5.40 -5.19 -22.60
CA LYS A 95 6.06 -6.02 -23.66
C LYS A 95 6.33 -7.45 -23.20
N MET A 96 6.50 -7.70 -21.88
CA MET A 96 6.82 -9.03 -21.37
C MET A 96 5.56 -9.77 -20.93
N ASP A 97 5.46 -11.05 -21.30
CA ASP A 97 4.26 -11.84 -21.02
C ASP A 97 4.05 -12.07 -19.53
N TRP A 98 5.15 -12.25 -18.75
CA TRP A 98 5.07 -12.36 -17.28
C TRP A 98 4.78 -11.04 -16.58
N GLY A 99 5.18 -9.90 -17.16
CA GLY A 99 4.93 -8.56 -16.61
C GLY A 99 3.46 -8.15 -16.60
N LYS A 100 2.62 -8.79 -17.44
CA LYS A 100 1.17 -8.52 -17.48
C LYS A 100 0.43 -9.00 -16.24
N ASP A 101 1.01 -9.95 -15.51
CA ASP A 101 0.46 -10.42 -14.27
C ASP A 101 0.99 -9.59 -13.11
N LYS A 102 0.10 -8.81 -12.52
CA LYS A 102 0.40 -7.87 -11.41
C LYS A 102 1.00 -8.52 -10.16
N GLN A 103 0.95 -9.85 -10.04
CA GLN A 103 1.50 -10.61 -8.91
C GLN A 103 2.91 -11.16 -9.14
N SER A 104 3.53 -10.87 -10.28
CA SER A 104 4.82 -11.47 -10.66
C SER A 104 6.04 -10.72 -10.11
N PHE A 105 6.13 -10.52 -8.79
CA PHE A 105 7.24 -9.79 -8.15
C PHE A 105 8.61 -10.41 -8.45
N TRP A 106 8.78 -11.72 -8.23
CA TRP A 106 10.10 -12.36 -8.38
C TRP A 106 10.65 -12.35 -9.80
N PRO A 107 9.90 -12.69 -10.84
CA PRO A 107 10.34 -12.55 -12.22
C PRO A 107 10.75 -11.12 -12.59
N ASP A 108 9.96 -10.14 -12.19
CA ASP A 108 10.22 -8.72 -12.45
C ASP A 108 11.50 -8.25 -11.74
N LEU A 109 11.67 -8.63 -10.47
CA LEU A 109 12.86 -8.30 -9.68
C LEU A 109 14.13 -8.90 -10.29
N ILE A 110 14.10 -10.20 -10.61
CA ILE A 110 15.24 -10.91 -11.18
C ILE A 110 15.65 -10.28 -12.51
N PHE A 111 14.69 -10.02 -13.38
CA PHE A 111 14.96 -9.43 -14.69
C PHE A 111 15.50 -8.01 -14.58
N THR A 112 14.94 -7.19 -13.69
CA THR A 112 15.41 -5.83 -13.38
C THR A 112 16.85 -5.82 -12.87
N ILE A 113 17.21 -6.75 -11.97
CA ILE A 113 18.58 -6.88 -11.45
C ILE A 113 19.55 -7.27 -12.58
N VAL A 114 19.18 -8.19 -13.46
CA VAL A 114 20.04 -8.56 -14.62
C VAL A 114 20.31 -7.34 -15.50
N ILE A 115 19.27 -6.58 -15.83
CA ILE A 115 19.41 -5.37 -16.66
C ILE A 115 20.27 -4.33 -15.96
N MET A 116 20.05 -4.12 -14.66
CA MET A 116 20.82 -3.15 -13.87
C MET A 116 22.31 -3.51 -13.83
N LEU A 117 22.65 -4.79 -13.56
CA LEU A 117 24.04 -5.25 -13.49
C LEU A 117 24.73 -5.18 -14.87
N ALA A 118 24.06 -5.68 -15.91
CA ALA A 118 24.60 -5.64 -17.26
C ALA A 118 24.75 -4.19 -17.76
N GLY A 119 23.76 -3.36 -17.50
CA GLY A 119 23.79 -1.93 -17.83
C GLY A 119 24.88 -1.18 -17.07
N ALA A 120 25.05 -1.43 -15.78
CA ALA A 120 26.09 -0.81 -14.95
C ALA A 120 27.50 -1.12 -15.46
N ILE A 121 27.76 -2.35 -15.93
CA ILE A 121 29.04 -2.71 -16.57
C ILE A 121 29.25 -1.85 -17.84
N CYS A 122 28.25 -1.75 -18.69
CA CYS A 122 28.35 -0.93 -19.91
C CYS A 122 28.53 0.55 -19.60
N PHE A 123 27.83 1.07 -18.60
CA PHE A 123 27.98 2.45 -18.12
C PHE A 123 29.41 2.72 -17.63
N VAL A 124 29.98 1.85 -16.78
CA VAL A 124 31.33 2.00 -16.24
C VAL A 124 32.39 2.02 -17.37
N LEU A 125 32.25 1.12 -18.35
CA LEU A 125 33.16 1.05 -19.48
C LEU A 125 33.14 2.34 -20.29
N THR A 126 31.97 2.85 -20.65
CA THR A 126 31.83 4.07 -21.45
C THR A 126 32.23 5.32 -20.65
N TYR A 127 31.87 5.39 -19.36
CA TYR A 127 32.30 6.44 -18.47
C TYR A 127 33.85 6.52 -18.39
N ARG A 128 34.54 5.36 -18.28
CA ARG A 128 36.00 5.27 -18.21
C ARG A 128 36.69 5.67 -19.50
N VAL A 129 36.07 5.41 -20.65
CA VAL A 129 36.59 5.89 -21.97
C VAL A 129 36.73 7.41 -21.98
N VAL A 130 35.73 8.10 -21.43
CA VAL A 130 35.64 9.56 -21.46
C VAL A 130 36.38 10.20 -20.29
N ASN A 131 36.17 9.67 -19.09
CA ASN A 131 36.78 10.19 -17.86
C ASN A 131 37.76 9.19 -17.24
N ARG A 132 39.04 9.54 -17.28
CA ARG A 132 40.14 8.71 -16.75
C ARG A 132 40.56 9.07 -15.31
N GLU A 133 39.84 9.98 -14.66
CA GLU A 133 40.21 10.48 -13.30
C GLU A 133 39.83 9.49 -12.17
N GLY A 134 39.08 8.45 -12.45
CA GLY A 134 38.94 7.32 -11.52
C GLY A 134 37.73 7.37 -10.60
N LEU A 135 36.62 7.98 -10.92
CA LEU A 135 35.41 8.03 -10.11
C LEU A 135 34.31 7.05 -10.62
N GLU A 136 34.63 6.18 -11.57
CA GLU A 136 33.70 5.26 -12.24
C GLU A 136 32.95 4.37 -11.26
N LEU A 137 33.59 3.88 -10.20
CA LEU A 137 32.96 3.01 -9.19
C LEU A 137 31.93 3.76 -8.36
N SER A 138 32.29 4.98 -7.95
CA SER A 138 31.36 5.83 -7.21
C SER A 138 30.14 6.19 -8.08
N MET A 139 30.36 6.54 -9.36
CA MET A 139 29.27 6.88 -10.28
C MET A 139 28.40 5.68 -10.63
N MET A 140 28.97 4.47 -10.65
CA MET A 140 28.21 3.24 -10.87
C MET A 140 27.13 3.00 -9.81
N THR A 141 27.38 3.41 -8.56
CA THR A 141 26.39 3.25 -7.49
C THR A 141 25.10 4.02 -7.74
N ALA A 142 25.12 5.04 -8.59
CA ALA A 142 23.93 5.74 -9.04
C ALA A 142 22.93 4.81 -9.77
N ALA A 143 23.42 3.73 -10.39
CA ALA A 143 22.57 2.75 -11.06
C ALA A 143 21.62 2.02 -10.10
N LEU A 144 21.88 2.02 -8.78
CA LEU A 144 20.97 1.44 -7.78
C LEU A 144 19.59 2.13 -7.78
N PHE A 145 19.52 3.39 -8.20
CA PHE A 145 18.25 4.11 -8.31
C PHE A 145 17.31 3.53 -9.38
N PHE A 146 17.86 2.77 -10.33
CA PHE A 146 17.08 2.09 -11.38
C PHE A 146 16.08 1.07 -10.82
N ILE A 147 16.36 0.46 -9.67
CA ILE A 147 15.49 -0.57 -9.08
C ILE A 147 14.34 0.02 -8.25
N ILE A 148 14.44 1.27 -7.78
CA ILE A 148 13.46 1.89 -6.88
C ILE A 148 12.04 1.87 -7.45
N PRO A 149 11.79 2.23 -8.72
CA PRO A 149 10.45 2.20 -9.30
C PRO A 149 9.78 0.84 -9.26
N LEU A 150 10.55 -0.26 -9.32
CA LEU A 150 10.01 -1.61 -9.19
C LEU A 150 9.34 -1.82 -7.82
N PHE A 151 10.04 -1.45 -6.74
CA PHE A 151 9.50 -1.58 -5.39
C PHE A 151 8.29 -0.70 -5.19
N VAL A 152 8.33 0.55 -5.66
CA VAL A 152 7.19 1.47 -5.59
C VAL A 152 5.98 0.88 -6.32
N TRP A 153 6.17 0.37 -7.54
CA TRP A 153 5.13 -0.26 -8.33
C TRP A 153 4.47 -1.44 -7.61
N HIS A 154 5.28 -2.41 -7.16
CA HIS A 154 4.75 -3.60 -6.48
C HIS A 154 4.11 -3.26 -5.13
N THR A 155 4.71 -2.36 -4.34
CA THR A 155 4.13 -1.91 -3.08
C THR A 155 2.77 -1.26 -3.30
N PHE A 156 2.66 -0.37 -4.29
CA PHE A 156 1.41 0.28 -4.63
C PHE A 156 0.34 -0.74 -5.04
N HIS A 157 0.66 -1.65 -5.97
CA HIS A 157 -0.30 -2.66 -6.40
C HIS A 157 -0.71 -3.64 -5.29
N THR A 158 0.23 -4.04 -4.43
CA THR A 158 -0.08 -4.89 -3.27
C THR A 158 -1.00 -4.15 -2.29
N ALA A 159 -0.73 -2.88 -2.03
CA ALA A 159 -1.58 -2.07 -1.16
C ALA A 159 -3.00 -1.91 -1.74
N MET A 160 -3.12 -1.68 -3.05
CA MET A 160 -4.41 -1.56 -3.73
C MET A 160 -5.17 -2.90 -3.87
N ALA A 161 -4.47 -4.03 -3.75
CA ALA A 161 -5.08 -5.36 -3.78
C ALA A 161 -5.69 -5.76 -2.42
N ILE A 162 -5.42 -5.02 -1.34
CA ILE A 162 -6.04 -5.25 -0.04
C ILE A 162 -7.53 -4.92 -0.17
N PRO A 163 -8.43 -5.89 0.03
CA PRO A 163 -9.87 -5.63 -0.07
C PRO A 163 -10.28 -4.58 0.98
N PRO A 164 -11.22 -3.69 0.65
CA PRO A 164 -11.76 -2.77 1.64
C PRO A 164 -12.36 -3.57 2.79
N LYS A 165 -12.16 -3.11 4.02
CA LYS A 165 -12.80 -3.73 5.18
C LYS A 165 -14.31 -3.63 5.01
N VAL A 166 -14.97 -4.78 4.96
CA VAL A 166 -16.43 -4.85 5.08
C VAL A 166 -16.71 -4.69 6.57
N PHE A 167 -17.31 -3.56 6.94
CA PHE A 167 -17.75 -3.32 8.30
C PHE A 167 -19.12 -3.95 8.49
N ASN A 168 -19.31 -4.67 9.60
CA ASN A 168 -20.61 -5.23 9.96
C ASN A 168 -21.59 -4.06 10.17
N GLN A 169 -22.71 -4.10 9.46
CA GLN A 169 -23.79 -3.13 9.59
C GLN A 169 -24.83 -3.71 10.50
N TRP A 170 -25.20 -2.96 11.51
CA TRP A 170 -26.30 -3.32 12.39
C TRP A 170 -27.60 -2.72 11.85
N TYR A 171 -28.66 -3.54 11.84
CA TYR A 171 -29.99 -3.12 11.44
C TYR A 171 -30.92 -3.17 12.64
N TYR A 172 -31.75 -2.14 12.80
CA TYR A 172 -32.75 -2.13 13.86
C TYR A 172 -33.78 -3.27 13.60
N PRO A 173 -34.02 -4.17 14.60
CA PRO A 173 -34.93 -5.29 14.46
C PRO A 173 -36.39 -4.81 14.55
N VAL A 174 -37.00 -4.54 13.38
CA VAL A 174 -38.38 -4.00 13.30
C VAL A 174 -39.43 -5.09 13.57
N HIS A 175 -39.16 -6.34 13.17
CA HIS A 175 -40.10 -7.42 13.21
C HIS A 175 -39.93 -8.38 14.40
N GLU A 176 -38.80 -8.38 15.03
CA GLU A 176 -38.45 -9.22 16.14
C GLU A 176 -37.92 -8.33 17.28
N PRO A 177 -38.82 -7.81 18.16
CA PRO A 177 -38.34 -7.03 19.28
C PRO A 177 -37.43 -7.87 20.17
N MET A 178 -36.31 -7.30 20.62
CA MET A 178 -35.40 -7.98 21.53
C MET A 178 -36.08 -8.18 22.89
N GLU A 179 -35.86 -9.34 23.48
CA GLU A 179 -36.31 -9.65 24.84
C GLU A 179 -35.60 -8.72 25.83
N ASP A 180 -36.25 -8.48 27.00
CA ASP A 180 -35.66 -7.69 28.08
C ASP A 180 -34.28 -8.24 28.49
N PRO A 181 -33.30 -7.40 28.76
CA PRO A 181 -31.96 -7.85 29.07
C PRO A 181 -31.90 -8.61 30.39
N ASP A 182 -31.13 -9.70 30.43
CA ASP A 182 -30.89 -10.44 31.67
C ASP A 182 -30.28 -9.48 32.73
N GLU A 183 -30.87 -9.45 33.93
CA GLU A 183 -30.39 -8.63 35.05
C GLU A 183 -28.92 -8.85 35.37
N ASN A 184 -28.38 -10.04 35.07
CA ASN A 184 -26.95 -10.34 35.26
C ASN A 184 -26.05 -9.56 34.28
N LYS A 185 -26.53 -9.24 33.12
CA LYS A 185 -25.79 -8.40 32.13
C LYS A 185 -25.78 -6.91 32.51
N LEU A 186 -26.69 -6.46 33.38
CA LEU A 186 -26.82 -5.05 33.79
C LEU A 186 -25.82 -4.60 34.88
N LYS A 187 -24.82 -5.41 35.15
CA LYS A 187 -23.76 -5.12 36.12
C LYS A 187 -22.63 -4.32 35.48
N ASN A 188 -21.84 -3.60 36.28
CA ASN A 188 -20.65 -2.85 35.82
C ASN A 188 -20.94 -1.88 34.68
N MET A 189 -21.77 -0.88 34.95
CA MET A 189 -22.17 0.12 33.94
C MET A 189 -21.07 1.16 33.74
N LEU A 190 -20.70 1.39 32.46
CA LEU A 190 -19.90 2.53 32.02
C LEU A 190 -20.81 3.66 31.58
N LEU A 191 -20.36 4.90 31.74
CA LEU A 191 -21.02 6.05 31.16
C LEU A 191 -20.34 6.37 29.80
N ILE A 192 -21.07 6.21 28.69
CA ILE A 192 -20.62 6.48 27.35
C ILE A 192 -21.48 7.53 26.68
N SER A 193 -21.09 7.95 25.48
CA SER A 193 -21.92 8.85 24.66
C SER A 193 -22.14 8.25 23.28
N PHE A 194 -23.36 8.27 22.78
CA PHE A 194 -23.69 8.07 21.38
C PHE A 194 -23.77 9.41 20.67
N GLU A 195 -23.17 9.52 19.49
CA GLU A 195 -23.19 10.74 18.67
C GLU A 195 -23.71 10.40 17.28
N PHE A 196 -24.89 10.89 16.92
CA PHE A 196 -25.51 10.62 15.63
C PHE A 196 -26.56 11.69 15.28
N GLN A 197 -27.03 11.64 14.02
CA GLN A 197 -28.15 12.44 13.55
C GLN A 197 -29.48 11.77 13.89
N LYS A 198 -30.48 12.47 14.46
CA LYS A 198 -31.79 11.86 14.77
C LYS A 198 -32.54 11.48 13.49
N ASN A 199 -32.49 12.34 12.47
CA ASN A 199 -33.07 12.08 11.14
C ASN A 199 -31.97 11.99 10.09
N GLY A 200 -32.22 11.27 9.00
CA GLY A 200 -31.25 11.15 7.89
C GLY A 200 -30.94 12.47 7.17
N GLN A 201 -31.80 13.49 7.35
CA GLN A 201 -31.66 14.81 6.73
C GLN A 201 -31.07 15.86 7.67
N ASP A 202 -30.84 15.52 8.94
CA ASP A 202 -30.25 16.47 9.88
C ASP A 202 -28.81 16.82 9.46
N THR A 203 -28.45 18.08 9.56
CA THR A 203 -27.08 18.55 9.25
C THR A 203 -26.14 18.50 10.45
N TYR A 204 -26.67 18.24 11.65
CA TYR A 204 -25.91 18.24 12.89
C TYR A 204 -25.99 16.90 13.62
N PHE A 205 -24.92 16.58 14.33
CA PHE A 205 -24.85 15.43 15.21
C PHE A 205 -25.30 15.81 16.62
N THR A 206 -26.11 14.96 17.22
CA THR A 206 -26.54 15.12 18.61
C THR A 206 -25.79 14.11 19.48
N ASN A 207 -25.31 14.54 20.62
CA ASN A 207 -24.61 13.71 21.59
C ASN A 207 -25.56 13.32 22.73
N PHE A 208 -25.66 12.01 22.97
CA PHE A 208 -26.54 11.41 23.97
C PHE A 208 -25.71 10.62 24.97
N ARG A 209 -25.89 10.86 26.26
CA ARG A 209 -25.29 10.02 27.30
C ARG A 209 -26.13 8.80 27.57
N ALA A 210 -25.46 7.66 27.64
CA ALA A 210 -26.05 6.36 27.92
C ALA A 210 -25.23 5.59 28.96
N LYS A 211 -25.94 4.82 29.83
CA LYS A 211 -25.31 3.84 30.70
C LYS A 211 -25.14 2.55 29.92
N ALA A 212 -23.92 2.04 29.81
CA ALA A 212 -23.55 0.89 29.03
C ALA A 212 -23.07 -0.25 29.95
N PRO A 213 -23.86 -1.31 30.13
CA PRO A 213 -23.40 -2.50 30.81
C PRO A 213 -22.24 -3.15 30.03
N VAL A 214 -21.18 -3.54 30.73
CA VAL A 214 -19.93 -4.02 30.11
C VAL A 214 -20.13 -5.32 29.34
N ASP A 215 -21.04 -6.18 29.79
CA ASP A 215 -21.33 -7.51 29.24
C ASP A 215 -22.47 -7.50 28.21
N MET A 216 -23.06 -6.33 27.91
CA MET A 216 -24.11 -6.17 26.90
C MET A 216 -23.46 -5.95 25.51
N GLU A 217 -24.07 -6.51 24.47
CA GLU A 217 -23.67 -6.27 23.07
C GLU A 217 -23.98 -4.82 22.65
N LEU A 218 -23.13 -4.26 21.81
CA LEU A 218 -23.27 -2.86 21.41
C LEU A 218 -24.57 -2.60 20.63
N GLY A 219 -24.97 -3.52 19.77
CA GLY A 219 -26.22 -3.44 19.01
C GLY A 219 -27.46 -3.53 19.92
N GLU A 220 -27.43 -4.44 20.91
CA GLU A 220 -28.48 -4.60 21.93
C GLU A 220 -28.62 -3.31 22.75
N LEU A 221 -27.51 -2.75 23.23
CA LEU A 221 -27.52 -1.47 23.95
C LEU A 221 -28.10 -0.33 23.12
N PHE A 222 -27.74 -0.25 21.84
CA PHE A 222 -28.26 0.80 20.95
C PHE A 222 -29.75 0.64 20.66
N TYR A 223 -30.23 -0.59 20.58
CA TYR A 223 -31.66 -0.89 20.43
C TYR A 223 -32.46 -0.35 21.64
N TYR A 224 -32.07 -0.71 22.86
CA TYR A 224 -32.77 -0.22 24.06
C TYR A 224 -32.66 1.29 24.21
N PHE A 225 -31.52 1.86 23.86
CA PHE A 225 -31.33 3.30 23.87
C PHE A 225 -32.32 4.03 22.93
N ILE A 226 -32.49 3.54 21.68
CA ILE A 226 -33.44 4.12 20.72
C ILE A 226 -34.88 4.03 21.25
N ASN A 227 -35.28 2.88 21.79
CA ASN A 227 -36.62 2.67 22.29
C ASN A 227 -36.92 3.57 23.48
N ASP A 228 -36.09 3.54 24.52
CA ASP A 228 -36.26 4.37 25.72
C ASP A 228 -36.28 5.88 25.36
N TYR A 229 -35.43 6.29 24.43
CA TYR A 229 -35.44 7.68 23.94
C TYR A 229 -36.73 8.04 23.23
N ASN A 230 -37.21 7.20 22.31
CA ASN A 230 -38.39 7.46 21.49
C ASN A 230 -39.69 7.44 22.34
N GLU A 231 -39.77 6.59 23.37
CA GLU A 231 -40.89 6.59 24.33
C GLU A 231 -40.94 7.90 25.14
N ARG A 232 -39.79 8.42 25.56
CA ARG A 232 -39.71 9.65 26.37
C ARG A 232 -39.86 10.92 25.55
N HIS A 233 -39.60 10.85 24.21
CA HIS A 233 -39.60 12.03 23.34
C HIS A 233 -40.45 11.80 22.07
N PRO A 234 -41.77 11.69 22.19
CA PRO A 234 -42.65 11.39 21.03
C PRO A 234 -42.57 12.41 19.90
N GLN A 235 -42.27 13.68 20.23
CA GLN A 235 -42.19 14.76 19.21
C GLN A 235 -40.79 14.92 18.57
N GLY A 236 -39.79 14.18 19.02
CA GLY A 236 -38.43 14.28 18.52
C GLY A 236 -37.74 12.92 18.44
N GLN A 237 -38.41 11.95 17.86
CA GLN A 237 -37.97 10.57 17.78
C GLN A 237 -36.71 10.41 16.93
N ILE A 238 -35.95 9.38 17.23
CA ILE A 238 -34.83 8.90 16.42
C ILE A 238 -35.43 8.02 15.33
N HIS A 239 -35.23 8.39 14.08
CA HIS A 239 -35.71 7.61 12.93
C HIS A 239 -34.74 6.45 12.64
N PHE A 240 -35.20 5.22 12.79
CA PHE A 240 -34.41 4.00 12.52
C PHE A 240 -34.78 3.32 11.20
N SER A 241 -35.83 3.79 10.51
CA SER A 241 -36.27 3.28 9.21
C SER A 241 -36.50 4.41 8.20
N ASN A 242 -36.44 4.07 6.93
CA ASN A 242 -36.76 5.00 5.84
C ASN A 242 -38.27 5.12 5.65
N GLY A 243 -38.72 6.03 4.76
CA GLY A 243 -40.15 6.22 4.45
C GLY A 243 -40.88 4.99 3.89
N THR A 244 -40.17 3.95 3.49
CA THR A 244 -40.74 2.65 3.03
C THR A 244 -40.76 1.59 4.13
N GLY A 245 -40.37 1.92 5.37
CA GLY A 245 -40.34 1.00 6.50
C GLY A 245 -39.09 0.09 6.56
N LYS A 246 -38.16 0.21 5.62
CA LYS A 246 -36.89 -0.54 5.64
C LYS A 246 -35.97 0.08 6.70
N PRO A 247 -35.39 -0.71 7.64
CA PRO A 247 -34.46 -0.20 8.64
C PRO A 247 -33.18 0.31 8.01
N TYR A 248 -32.63 1.36 8.56
CA TYR A 248 -31.29 1.84 8.18
C TYR A 248 -30.22 0.89 8.70
N GLY A 249 -29.16 0.70 7.92
CA GLY A 249 -27.92 0.12 8.40
C GLY A 249 -27.15 1.15 9.26
N TRP A 250 -26.60 0.70 10.39
CA TRP A 250 -25.80 1.53 11.27
C TRP A 250 -24.39 0.99 11.39
N MET A 251 -23.40 1.88 11.33
CA MET A 251 -22.00 1.57 11.59
C MET A 251 -21.55 2.32 12.84
N PHE A 252 -20.86 1.61 13.71
CA PHE A 252 -20.35 2.14 14.96
C PHE A 252 -18.84 2.33 14.88
N TYR A 253 -18.38 3.51 15.30
CA TYR A 253 -16.94 3.76 15.42
C TYR A 253 -16.64 4.75 16.53
N LYS A 254 -15.46 4.62 17.12
CA LYS A 254 -14.99 5.53 18.15
C LYS A 254 -14.69 6.89 17.52
N LYS A 255 -15.18 7.97 18.15
CA LYS A 255 -14.91 9.34 17.67
C LYS A 255 -13.40 9.57 17.57
N PRO A 256 -12.87 9.86 16.35
CA PRO A 256 -11.44 10.05 16.18
C PRO A 256 -10.97 11.30 16.94
N LYS A 257 -9.84 11.18 17.61
CA LYS A 257 -9.15 12.32 18.23
C LYS A 257 -8.26 12.97 17.17
N TRP A 258 -7.92 14.25 17.34
CA TRP A 258 -7.11 15.01 16.38
C TRP A 258 -5.77 14.37 15.97
N TYR A 259 -5.21 13.49 16.83
CA TYR A 259 -3.97 12.73 16.58
C TYR A 259 -4.20 11.31 16.07
N THR A 260 -5.46 10.89 15.84
CA THR A 260 -5.78 9.51 15.43
C THR A 260 -5.85 9.46 13.91
N ILE A 261 -4.94 8.71 13.30
CA ILE A 261 -4.88 8.54 11.84
C ILE A 261 -5.90 7.51 11.35
N LEU A 262 -6.22 6.50 12.19
CA LEU A 262 -7.09 5.38 11.82
C LEU A 262 -8.37 5.40 12.68
N THR A 263 -9.51 5.30 12.02
CA THR A 263 -10.81 5.15 12.68
C THR A 263 -10.94 3.71 13.22
N THR A 264 -11.30 3.59 14.51
CA THR A 264 -11.56 2.30 15.14
C THR A 264 -13.05 1.98 15.01
N TYR A 265 -13.39 1.06 14.12
CA TYR A 265 -14.75 0.55 13.99
C TYR A 265 -15.06 -0.48 15.08
N MET A 266 -16.31 -0.54 15.46
CA MET A 266 -16.83 -1.42 16.50
C MET A 266 -17.81 -2.41 15.88
N ASP A 267 -17.88 -3.59 16.45
CA ASP A 267 -18.76 -4.67 16.03
C ASP A 267 -20.01 -4.65 16.90
N SER A 268 -21.18 -4.59 16.29
CA SER A 268 -22.49 -4.58 16.96
C SER A 268 -22.75 -5.83 17.78
N ASP A 269 -22.21 -6.98 17.31
CA ASP A 269 -22.45 -8.30 17.90
C ASP A 269 -21.44 -8.64 19.02
N LYS A 270 -20.56 -7.69 19.34
CA LYS A 270 -19.62 -7.79 20.44
C LYS A 270 -20.04 -6.95 21.62
N THR A 271 -19.72 -7.45 22.81
CA THR A 271 -19.98 -6.72 24.05
C THR A 271 -19.20 -5.41 24.12
N ILE A 272 -19.64 -4.52 25.00
CA ILE A 272 -18.95 -3.26 25.31
C ILE A 272 -17.50 -3.53 25.70
N PHE A 273 -17.25 -4.60 26.47
CA PHE A 273 -15.91 -5.03 26.87
C PHE A 273 -15.06 -5.49 25.68
N LEU A 274 -15.58 -6.37 24.83
CA LEU A 274 -14.85 -6.91 23.68
C LEU A 274 -14.54 -5.83 22.63
N ASN A 275 -15.40 -4.81 22.51
CA ASN A 275 -15.15 -3.62 21.70
C ASN A 275 -14.14 -2.65 22.33
N ARG A 276 -13.63 -2.94 23.55
CA ARG A 276 -12.68 -2.09 24.28
C ARG A 276 -13.17 -0.67 24.51
N ILE A 277 -14.49 -0.53 24.71
CA ILE A 277 -15.12 0.75 25.05
C ILE A 277 -14.79 1.08 26.50
N ARG A 278 -14.45 2.34 26.76
CA ARG A 278 -14.06 2.84 28.09
C ARG A 278 -15.01 3.94 28.54
N GLU A 279 -14.92 4.23 29.83
CA GLU A 279 -15.65 5.35 30.44
C GLU A 279 -15.43 6.65 29.68
N ASN A 280 -16.51 7.38 29.40
CA ASN A 280 -16.56 8.63 28.64
C ASN A 280 -16.14 8.53 27.16
N ASP A 281 -16.07 7.33 26.58
CA ASP A 281 -15.87 7.20 25.14
C ASP A 281 -17.10 7.72 24.38
N VAL A 282 -16.83 8.35 23.24
CA VAL A 282 -17.87 8.80 22.31
C VAL A 282 -17.90 7.86 21.12
N ILE A 283 -19.05 7.21 20.93
CA ILE A 283 -19.33 6.28 19.83
C ILE A 283 -20.16 7.04 18.79
N VAL A 284 -19.61 7.18 17.60
CA VAL A 284 -20.34 7.75 16.47
C VAL A 284 -21.13 6.64 15.80
N CYS A 285 -22.45 6.84 15.69
CA CYS A 285 -23.35 5.91 15.02
C CYS A 285 -23.75 6.53 13.67
N SER A 286 -23.14 6.02 12.59
CA SER A 286 -23.39 6.54 11.24
C SER A 286 -24.41 5.68 10.52
N ARG A 287 -25.44 6.32 9.95
CA ARG A 287 -26.39 5.62 9.07
C ARG A 287 -25.74 5.31 7.73
N VAL A 288 -26.00 4.12 7.23
CA VAL A 288 -25.64 3.71 5.87
C VAL A 288 -26.90 3.86 5.00
N ILE A 289 -26.82 4.77 4.05
CA ILE A 289 -27.87 4.95 3.06
C ILE A 289 -27.49 4.08 1.88
N GLU A 290 -28.24 3.01 1.64
CA GLU A 290 -28.12 2.24 0.39
C GLU A 290 -28.68 3.13 -0.74
N ASN A 291 -27.81 3.49 -1.67
CA ASN A 291 -28.21 4.21 -2.91
C ASN A 291 -28.87 3.25 -3.89
#